data_0830ea0ef3eeee1185832efe7b02afda
#
_entry.id   0830ea0ef3eeee1185832efe7b02afda
#
_cell.length_a   1.000
_cell.length_b   1.000
_cell.length_c   1.000
_cell.angle_alpha   90.00
_cell.angle_beta   90.00
_cell.angle_gamma   90.00
#
_symmetry.space_group_name_H-M   'P 1'
#
loop_
_entity.id
_entity.type
_entity.pdbx_description
1 polymer ?
#
loop_
_entity_poly.entity_id
_entity_poly.type
_entity_poly.pdbx_seq_one_letter_code
_entity_poly.pdbx_strand_id
1 'polypeptide(L)'
;LHGNGNSSRYFKKQIRYFSAKFRVIAVDTRGHGKSPRGGGPFTMERFADDLKIFMEEMGIEKADILGFSDGANIALIFALRWPERVGRLVLCGANLSPDGLRFLPRLSFKLRYRLAKDICKDPKKTELADLAANQPRIDEKWLSRLRMPVLVLAGTFDIVKKKHTQMIAGAILDSQLQIMFGAHSLPSLRPGGFNRIVDKFLSI
;
A
#
# COMPACT_ATOMS: atom_id res chain seq x y z
N LEU A 1 -2.39 4.49 4.16
CA LEU A 1 -2.16 3.11 4.65
C LEU A 1 -0.66 2.80 4.62
N HIS A 2 -0.10 2.34 5.74
CA HIS A 2 1.33 2.04 5.90
C HIS A 2 1.72 0.67 5.33
N GLY A 3 3.03 0.45 5.14
CA GLY A 3 3.58 -0.84 4.68
C GLY A 3 3.74 -1.87 5.80
N ASN A 4 4.16 -3.09 5.41
CA ASN A 4 4.38 -4.24 6.30
C ASN A 4 5.26 -3.90 7.51
N GLY A 5 4.83 -4.31 8.70
CA GLY A 5 5.56 -4.10 9.95
C GLY A 5 5.68 -2.64 10.41
N ASN A 6 5.05 -1.70 9.72
CA ASN A 6 5.02 -0.28 10.08
C ASN A 6 3.76 0.08 10.91
N SER A 7 3.49 1.37 11.01
CA SER A 7 2.29 1.94 11.61
C SER A 7 2.01 3.31 11.00
N SER A 8 0.91 3.95 11.39
CA SER A 8 0.56 5.33 11.02
C SER A 8 1.71 6.33 11.27
N ARG A 9 2.58 6.07 12.25
CA ARG A 9 3.78 6.89 12.54
C ARG A 9 4.75 7.00 11.36
N TYR A 10 4.74 6.03 10.44
CA TYR A 10 5.54 6.08 9.22
C TYR A 10 5.25 7.35 8.40
N PHE A 11 4.02 7.80 8.40
CA PHE A 11 3.56 8.97 7.67
C PHE A 11 3.62 10.29 8.44
N LYS A 12 4.37 10.39 9.55
CA LYS A 12 4.45 11.62 10.36
C LYS A 12 4.73 12.89 9.53
N LYS A 13 5.60 12.78 8.52
CA LYS A 13 5.96 13.91 7.64
C LYS A 13 4.84 14.26 6.64
N GLN A 14 4.11 13.26 6.16
CA GLN A 14 2.95 13.40 5.29
C GLN A 14 1.76 13.98 6.05
N ILE A 15 1.47 13.43 7.22
CA ILE A 15 0.41 13.95 8.11
C ILE A 15 0.63 15.43 8.37
N ARG A 16 1.84 15.83 8.81
CA ARG A 16 2.17 17.23 9.07
C ARG A 16 1.96 18.12 7.84
N TYR A 17 2.34 17.64 6.64
CA TYR A 17 2.24 18.40 5.40
C TYR A 17 0.78 18.56 4.94
N PHE A 18 0.05 17.45 4.88
CA PHE A 18 -1.30 17.43 4.32
C PHE A 18 -2.38 17.94 5.27
N SER A 19 -2.16 17.92 6.59
CA SER A 19 -3.13 18.43 7.60
C SER A 19 -3.43 19.91 7.45
N ALA A 20 -2.58 20.67 6.75
CA ALA A 20 -2.86 22.07 6.44
C ALA A 20 -4.00 22.26 5.42
N LYS A 21 -4.31 21.23 4.63
CA LYS A 21 -5.28 21.31 3.51
C LYS A 21 -6.39 20.26 3.60
N PHE A 22 -6.15 19.14 4.27
CA PHE A 22 -7.03 17.97 4.28
C PHE A 22 -7.29 17.49 5.71
N ARG A 23 -8.44 16.88 5.94
CA ARG A 23 -8.64 15.99 7.08
C ARG A 23 -7.84 14.71 6.82
N VAL A 24 -6.72 14.52 7.53
CA VAL A 24 -5.83 13.38 7.34
C VAL A 24 -6.11 12.30 8.38
N ILE A 25 -6.35 11.09 7.92
CA ILE A 25 -6.57 9.91 8.76
C ILE A 25 -5.50 8.87 8.43
N ALA A 26 -4.66 8.55 9.38
CA ALA A 26 -3.62 7.53 9.25
C ALA A 26 -4.00 6.28 10.05
N VAL A 27 -4.40 5.22 9.36
CA VAL A 27 -4.91 3.99 9.95
C VAL A 27 -3.74 3.06 10.27
N ASP A 28 -3.71 2.53 11.49
CA ASP A 28 -2.91 1.35 11.83
C ASP A 28 -3.70 0.11 11.39
N THR A 29 -3.19 -0.65 10.43
CA THR A 29 -3.84 -1.89 9.99
C THR A 29 -3.81 -2.94 11.11
N ARG A 30 -4.73 -3.89 11.06
CA ARG A 30 -4.85 -5.01 12.03
C ARG A 30 -3.48 -5.56 12.45
N GLY A 31 -3.25 -5.70 13.75
CA GLY A 31 -2.01 -6.23 14.33
C GLY A 31 -0.79 -5.31 14.25
N HIS A 32 -0.96 -4.08 13.72
CA HIS A 32 0.10 -3.08 13.63
C HIS A 32 -0.18 -1.88 14.54
N GLY A 33 0.87 -1.15 14.92
CA GLY A 33 0.77 0.07 15.70
C GLY A 33 -0.03 -0.12 16.99
N LYS A 34 -1.15 0.60 17.08
CA LYS A 34 -2.10 0.51 18.22
C LYS A 34 -3.30 -0.39 17.93
N SER A 35 -3.47 -0.88 16.70
CA SER A 35 -4.60 -1.73 16.35
C SER A 35 -4.37 -3.16 16.81
N PRO A 36 -5.35 -3.76 17.52
CA PRO A 36 -5.25 -5.14 17.98
C PRO A 36 -5.18 -6.10 16.79
N ARG A 37 -4.64 -7.28 17.03
CA ARG A 37 -4.57 -8.32 16.00
C ARG A 37 -5.95 -8.84 15.62
N GLY A 38 -6.87 -8.94 16.57
CA GLY A 38 -8.20 -9.51 16.35
C GLY A 38 -8.16 -10.97 15.91
N GLY A 39 -9.32 -11.50 15.52
CA GLY A 39 -9.46 -12.85 14.99
C GLY A 39 -9.33 -12.94 13.47
N GLY A 40 -9.33 -14.16 12.93
CA GLY A 40 -9.34 -14.47 11.50
C GLY A 40 -7.97 -14.39 10.82
N PRO A 41 -7.90 -14.68 9.51
CA PRO A 41 -6.65 -14.75 8.76
C PRO A 41 -6.02 -13.36 8.57
N PHE A 42 -4.70 -13.36 8.46
CA PHE A 42 -3.90 -12.16 8.18
C PHE A 42 -3.68 -12.05 6.67
N THR A 43 -4.62 -11.39 5.97
CA THR A 43 -4.57 -11.23 4.52
C THR A 43 -4.81 -9.77 4.14
N MET A 44 -4.31 -9.37 2.96
CA MET A 44 -4.52 -8.00 2.46
C MET A 44 -5.99 -7.74 2.13
N GLU A 45 -6.73 -8.77 1.69
CA GLU A 45 -8.18 -8.71 1.49
C GLU A 45 -8.92 -8.42 2.80
N ARG A 46 -8.52 -9.10 3.89
CA ARG A 46 -9.09 -8.84 5.22
C ARG A 46 -8.80 -7.42 5.71
N PHE A 47 -7.62 -6.91 5.42
CA PHE A 47 -7.27 -5.51 5.78
C PHE A 47 -8.05 -4.49 4.96
N ALA A 48 -8.40 -4.82 3.71
CA ALA A 48 -9.32 -4.00 2.92
C ALA A 48 -10.74 -4.02 3.48
N ASP A 49 -11.23 -5.19 3.96
CA ASP A 49 -12.52 -5.29 4.66
C ASP A 49 -12.52 -4.47 5.96
N ASP A 50 -11.45 -4.52 6.74
CA ASP A 50 -11.28 -3.70 7.94
C ASP A 50 -11.32 -2.19 7.63
N LEU A 51 -10.71 -1.78 6.51
CA LEU A 51 -10.76 -0.38 6.08
C LEU A 51 -12.19 0.03 5.72
N LYS A 52 -12.95 -0.84 5.06
CA LYS A 52 -14.37 -0.59 4.76
C LYS A 52 -15.17 -0.36 6.02
N ILE A 53 -15.07 -1.30 6.98
CA ILE A 53 -15.77 -1.19 8.29
C ILE A 53 -15.32 0.08 9.01
N PHE A 54 -14.04 0.37 9.05
CA PHE A 54 -13.51 1.60 9.65
C PHE A 54 -14.13 2.87 9.03
N MET A 55 -14.23 2.94 7.71
CA MET A 55 -14.83 4.09 7.03
C MET A 55 -16.33 4.22 7.36
N GLU A 56 -17.05 3.11 7.47
CA GLU A 56 -18.47 3.07 7.84
C GLU A 56 -18.69 3.59 9.27
N GLU A 57 -17.94 3.07 10.23
CA GLU A 57 -18.02 3.50 11.64
C GLU A 57 -17.63 4.97 11.85
N MET A 58 -16.75 5.50 10.99
CA MET A 58 -16.34 6.90 11.03
C MET A 58 -17.23 7.84 10.20
N GLY A 59 -18.30 7.33 9.59
CA GLY A 59 -19.19 8.11 8.71
C GLY A 59 -18.47 8.66 7.47
N ILE A 60 -17.46 7.96 6.96
CA ILE A 60 -16.71 8.38 5.78
C ILE A 60 -17.28 7.69 4.56
N GLU A 61 -18.06 8.40 3.76
CA GLU A 61 -18.65 7.84 2.54
C GLU A 61 -17.60 7.65 1.45
N LYS A 62 -16.71 8.62 1.27
CA LYS A 62 -15.69 8.62 0.23
C LYS A 62 -14.40 9.31 0.72
N ALA A 63 -13.23 8.79 0.29
CA ALA A 63 -11.94 9.37 0.64
C ALA A 63 -10.92 9.23 -0.49
N ASP A 64 -9.95 10.13 -0.54
CA ASP A 64 -8.71 9.92 -1.27
C ASP A 64 -7.83 8.97 -0.45
N ILE A 65 -7.28 7.94 -1.09
CA ILE A 65 -6.52 6.91 -0.38
C ILE A 65 -5.07 6.89 -0.86
N LEU A 66 -4.15 7.05 0.07
CA LEU A 66 -2.72 6.89 -0.16
C LEU A 66 -2.22 5.64 0.55
N GLY A 67 -1.63 4.73 -0.22
CA GLY A 67 -1.00 3.52 0.30
C GLY A 67 0.49 3.45 -0.05
N PHE A 68 1.26 2.87 0.87
CA PHE A 68 2.69 2.58 0.68
C PHE A 68 2.95 1.08 0.86
N SER A 69 3.62 0.44 -0.10
CA SER A 69 3.99 -0.99 -0.05
C SER A 69 2.76 -1.87 0.17
N ASP A 70 2.68 -2.71 1.21
CA ASP A 70 1.48 -3.47 1.55
C ASP A 70 0.24 -2.57 1.68
N GLY A 71 0.39 -1.36 2.23
CA GLY A 71 -0.69 -0.39 2.28
C GLY A 71 -1.18 0.05 0.89
N ALA A 72 -0.30 0.08 -0.11
CA ALA A 72 -0.70 0.35 -1.50
C ALA A 72 -1.46 -0.84 -2.11
N ASN A 73 -1.05 -2.05 -1.79
CA ASN A 73 -1.75 -3.27 -2.23
C ASN A 73 -3.13 -3.38 -1.58
N ILE A 74 -3.25 -3.08 -0.29
CA ILE A 74 -4.54 -3.02 0.44
C ILE A 74 -5.44 -1.95 -0.17
N ALA A 75 -4.91 -0.74 -0.45
CA ALA A 75 -5.64 0.35 -1.08
C ALA A 75 -6.15 -0.04 -2.48
N LEU A 76 -5.34 -0.75 -3.25
CA LEU A 76 -5.72 -1.26 -4.57
C LEU A 76 -6.84 -2.30 -4.47
N ILE A 77 -6.73 -3.29 -3.57
CA ILE A 77 -7.79 -4.28 -3.32
C ILE A 77 -9.08 -3.58 -2.89
N PHE A 78 -8.99 -2.60 -2.00
CA PHE A 78 -10.13 -1.80 -1.55
C PHE A 78 -10.81 -1.08 -2.73
N ALA A 79 -10.03 -0.39 -3.57
CA ALA A 79 -10.54 0.34 -4.72
C ALA A 79 -11.17 -0.56 -5.79
N LEU A 80 -10.67 -1.79 -5.95
CA LEU A 80 -11.25 -2.78 -6.85
C LEU A 80 -12.59 -3.35 -6.33
N ARG A 81 -12.79 -3.41 -5.02
CA ARG A 81 -14.00 -3.95 -4.39
C ARG A 81 -15.07 -2.89 -4.16
N TRP A 82 -14.68 -1.67 -3.82
CA TRP A 82 -15.56 -0.54 -3.52
C TRP A 82 -15.08 0.74 -4.22
N PRO A 83 -15.11 0.77 -5.57
CA PRO A 83 -14.58 1.92 -6.34
C PRO A 83 -15.30 3.23 -6.04
N GLU A 84 -16.60 3.18 -5.68
CA GLU A 84 -17.41 4.34 -5.32
C GLU A 84 -16.94 5.03 -4.03
N ARG A 85 -16.24 4.31 -3.16
CA ARG A 85 -15.71 4.80 -1.88
C ARG A 85 -14.37 5.53 -2.02
N VAL A 86 -13.77 5.52 -3.22
CA VAL A 86 -12.45 6.10 -3.48
C VAL A 86 -12.56 7.32 -4.39
N GLY A 87 -12.10 8.47 -3.91
CA GLY A 87 -12.00 9.69 -4.71
C GLY A 87 -10.82 9.62 -5.68
N ARG A 88 -9.61 9.61 -5.14
CA ARG A 88 -8.35 9.44 -5.84
C ARG A 88 -7.51 8.37 -5.14
N LEU A 89 -6.68 7.68 -5.89
CA LEU A 89 -5.85 6.59 -5.37
C LEU A 89 -4.37 6.86 -5.61
N VAL A 90 -3.56 6.83 -4.55
CA VAL A 90 -2.09 6.94 -4.64
C VAL A 90 -1.46 5.60 -4.24
N LEU A 91 -0.79 4.95 -5.17
CA LEU A 91 -0.14 3.66 -5.02
C LEU A 91 1.38 3.84 -5.04
N CYS A 92 2.01 3.89 -3.87
CA CYS A 92 3.46 4.01 -3.75
C CYS A 92 4.12 2.66 -3.48
N GLY A 93 4.88 2.14 -4.44
CA GLY A 93 5.57 0.86 -4.32
C GLY A 93 4.62 -0.35 -4.28
N ALA A 94 3.51 -0.30 -5.03
CA ALA A 94 2.56 -1.41 -5.16
C ALA A 94 3.11 -2.55 -6.02
N ASN A 95 2.68 -3.77 -5.72
CA ASN A 95 2.88 -4.95 -6.57
C ASN A 95 1.62 -5.80 -6.60
N LEU A 96 1.34 -6.49 -7.72
CA LEU A 96 0.15 -7.36 -7.85
C LEU A 96 0.41 -8.77 -7.34
N SER A 97 1.67 -9.16 -7.27
CA SER A 97 2.10 -10.47 -6.77
C SER A 97 3.57 -10.43 -6.33
N PRO A 98 4.05 -11.42 -5.57
CA PRO A 98 5.47 -11.54 -5.23
C PRO A 98 6.41 -11.59 -6.45
N ASP A 99 5.90 -11.98 -7.62
CA ASP A 99 6.69 -12.01 -8.86
C ASP A 99 7.01 -10.60 -9.38
N GLY A 100 6.26 -9.58 -8.96
CA GLY A 100 6.54 -8.18 -9.23
C GLY A 100 7.80 -7.64 -8.53
N LEU A 101 8.30 -8.34 -7.51
CA LEU A 101 9.49 -7.95 -6.78
C LEU A 101 10.77 -8.34 -7.52
N ARG A 102 11.86 -7.58 -7.28
CA ARG A 102 13.21 -7.97 -7.71
C ARG A 102 13.65 -9.25 -7.01
N PHE A 103 14.58 -9.98 -7.61
CA PHE A 103 15.00 -11.31 -7.14
C PHE A 103 15.48 -11.32 -5.67
N LEU A 104 16.42 -10.44 -5.31
CA LEU A 104 17.00 -10.44 -3.96
C LEU A 104 15.96 -10.08 -2.86
N PRO A 105 15.14 -9.02 -2.97
CA PRO A 105 14.05 -8.76 -2.04
C PRO A 105 13.07 -9.93 -1.92
N ARG A 106 12.66 -10.50 -3.05
CA ARG A 106 11.74 -11.65 -3.06
C ARG A 106 12.32 -12.86 -2.33
N LEU A 107 13.59 -13.19 -2.59
CA LEU A 107 14.29 -14.27 -1.90
C LEU A 107 14.39 -14.00 -0.40
N SER A 108 14.75 -12.77 -0.01
CA SER A 108 14.83 -12.34 1.39
C SER A 108 13.48 -12.50 2.12
N PHE A 109 12.37 -12.10 1.50
CA PHE A 109 11.03 -12.27 2.11
C PHE A 109 10.66 -13.74 2.28
N LYS A 110 10.93 -14.59 1.28
CA LYS A 110 10.71 -16.04 1.38
C LYS A 110 11.54 -16.68 2.49
N LEU A 111 12.79 -16.26 2.62
CA LEU A 111 13.69 -16.78 3.65
C LEU A 111 13.21 -16.36 5.05
N ARG A 112 12.83 -15.08 5.21
CA ARG A 112 12.26 -14.58 6.48
C ARG A 112 10.98 -15.31 6.87
N TYR A 113 10.11 -15.61 5.91
CA TYR A 113 8.91 -16.40 6.16
C TYR A 113 9.24 -17.80 6.66
N ARG A 114 10.17 -18.52 6.00
CA ARG A 114 10.62 -19.85 6.44
C ARG A 114 11.23 -19.80 7.84
N LEU A 115 12.13 -18.84 8.09
CA LEU A 115 12.75 -18.67 9.42
C LEU A 115 11.68 -18.41 10.51
N ALA A 116 10.73 -17.54 10.24
CA ALA A 116 9.66 -17.22 11.19
C ALA A 116 8.79 -18.43 11.50
N LYS A 117 8.40 -19.19 10.45
CA LYS A 117 7.51 -20.34 10.53
C LYS A 117 8.18 -21.57 11.16
N ASP A 118 9.37 -21.95 10.65
CA ASP A 118 9.96 -23.25 10.93
C ASP A 118 10.92 -23.21 12.14
N ILE A 119 11.57 -22.08 12.38
CA ILE A 119 12.59 -21.92 13.40
C ILE A 119 12.07 -21.10 14.59
N CYS A 120 11.66 -19.85 14.35
CA CYS A 120 11.21 -18.98 15.45
C CYS A 120 9.87 -19.41 16.03
N LYS A 121 9.01 -20.04 15.21
CA LYS A 121 7.64 -20.47 15.57
C LYS A 121 6.80 -19.38 16.24
N ASP A 122 7.04 -18.11 15.83
CA ASP A 122 6.35 -16.91 16.32
C ASP A 122 5.19 -16.60 15.37
N PRO A 123 3.93 -16.79 15.80
CA PRO A 123 2.77 -16.59 14.94
C PRO A 123 2.72 -15.19 14.32
N LYS A 124 3.00 -14.14 15.10
CA LYS A 124 2.97 -12.75 14.64
C LYS A 124 4.02 -12.48 13.56
N LYS A 125 5.25 -12.93 13.78
CA LYS A 125 6.33 -12.79 12.79
C LYS A 125 6.04 -13.60 11.54
N THR A 126 5.45 -14.78 11.69
CA THR A 126 5.06 -15.65 10.58
C THR A 126 4.01 -14.99 9.71
N GLU A 127 2.94 -14.43 10.30
CA GLU A 127 1.88 -13.73 9.58
C GLU A 127 2.40 -12.49 8.81
N LEU A 128 3.23 -11.66 9.45
CA LEU A 128 3.83 -10.49 8.79
C LEU A 128 4.78 -10.89 7.66
N ALA A 129 5.54 -11.96 7.85
CA ALA A 129 6.45 -12.47 6.83
C ALA A 129 5.68 -13.14 5.68
N ASP A 130 4.52 -13.76 5.95
CA ASP A 130 3.64 -14.35 4.95
C ASP A 130 3.06 -13.28 4.01
N LEU A 131 2.57 -12.16 4.56
CA LEU A 131 2.11 -11.03 3.76
C LEU A 131 3.15 -10.61 2.72
N ALA A 132 4.41 -10.40 3.15
CA ALA A 132 5.48 -9.96 2.26
C ALA A 132 5.95 -11.02 1.26
N ALA A 133 5.89 -12.33 1.64
CA ALA A 133 6.43 -13.42 0.83
C ALA A 133 5.43 -13.99 -0.17
N ASN A 134 4.13 -14.00 0.17
CA ASN A 134 3.10 -14.76 -0.53
C ASN A 134 1.92 -13.92 -1.03
N GLN A 135 1.83 -12.65 -0.64
CA GLN A 135 0.75 -11.74 -1.02
C GLN A 135 1.30 -10.46 -1.70
N PRO A 136 0.46 -9.69 -2.40
CA PRO A 136 -0.91 -10.00 -2.80
C PRO A 136 -0.98 -11.02 -3.96
N ARG A 137 -2.22 -11.32 -4.40
CA ARG A 137 -2.48 -12.07 -5.65
C ARG A 137 -3.62 -11.37 -6.40
N ILE A 138 -3.27 -10.27 -7.08
CA ILE A 138 -4.22 -9.45 -7.84
C ILE A 138 -4.03 -9.74 -9.33
N ASP A 139 -5.12 -10.05 -10.04
CA ASP A 139 -5.08 -10.25 -11.48
C ASP A 139 -5.03 -8.89 -12.18
N GLU A 140 -4.06 -8.71 -13.07
CA GLU A 140 -3.82 -7.47 -13.84
C GLU A 140 -5.07 -7.01 -14.60
N LYS A 141 -5.86 -7.94 -15.14
CA LYS A 141 -7.09 -7.61 -15.89
C LYS A 141 -8.13 -6.85 -15.07
N TRP A 142 -8.08 -6.93 -13.74
CA TRP A 142 -9.02 -6.19 -12.88
C TRP A 142 -8.68 -4.71 -12.79
N LEU A 143 -7.45 -4.29 -13.10
CA LEU A 143 -7.03 -2.89 -13.01
C LEU A 143 -7.83 -1.98 -13.95
N SER A 144 -8.30 -2.49 -15.09
CA SER A 144 -9.17 -1.75 -16.01
C SER A 144 -10.55 -1.40 -15.43
N ARG A 145 -10.92 -1.97 -14.27
CA ARG A 145 -12.18 -1.65 -13.57
C ARG A 145 -12.08 -0.40 -12.71
N LEU A 146 -10.87 0.07 -12.41
CA LEU A 146 -10.68 1.30 -11.65
C LEU A 146 -11.18 2.50 -12.46
N ARG A 147 -12.05 3.31 -11.86
CA ARG A 147 -12.69 4.47 -12.49
C ARG A 147 -12.29 5.81 -11.90
N MET A 148 -11.56 5.80 -10.78
CA MET A 148 -11.02 6.98 -10.16
C MET A 148 -9.62 7.29 -10.72
N PRO A 149 -9.17 8.56 -10.65
CA PRO A 149 -7.78 8.91 -10.96
C PRO A 149 -6.80 8.16 -10.05
N VAL A 150 -5.73 7.61 -10.64
CA VAL A 150 -4.71 6.84 -9.91
C VAL A 150 -3.32 7.39 -10.16
N LEU A 151 -2.58 7.67 -9.09
CA LEU A 151 -1.16 7.97 -9.15
C LEU A 151 -0.36 6.71 -8.78
N VAL A 152 0.39 6.16 -9.72
CA VAL A 152 1.34 5.06 -9.49
C VAL A 152 2.73 5.65 -9.31
N LEU A 153 3.32 5.46 -8.12
CA LEU A 153 4.58 6.08 -7.74
C LEU A 153 5.58 5.03 -7.25
N ALA A 154 6.81 5.08 -7.75
CA ALA A 154 7.89 4.19 -7.32
C ALA A 154 9.26 4.90 -7.33
N GLY A 155 10.21 4.33 -6.60
CA GLY A 155 11.59 4.78 -6.61
C GLY A 155 12.38 4.22 -7.79
N THR A 156 13.42 4.96 -8.24
CA THR A 156 14.36 4.47 -9.26
C THR A 156 15.01 3.14 -8.83
N PHE A 157 15.28 3.01 -7.53
CA PHE A 157 15.89 1.81 -6.91
C PHE A 157 14.89 1.06 -6.04
N ASP A 158 13.63 0.99 -6.48
CA ASP A 158 12.57 0.29 -5.77
C ASP A 158 12.83 -1.23 -5.71
N ILE A 159 12.30 -1.89 -4.69
CA ILE A 159 12.28 -3.36 -4.59
C ILE A 159 11.30 -3.99 -5.58
N VAL A 160 10.29 -3.23 -6.02
CA VAL A 160 9.38 -3.62 -7.11
C VAL A 160 10.10 -3.39 -8.45
N LYS A 161 9.95 -4.31 -9.38
CA LYS A 161 10.52 -4.19 -10.74
C LYS A 161 9.89 -2.98 -11.46
N LYS A 162 10.72 -2.14 -12.09
CA LYS A 162 10.24 -0.99 -12.86
C LYS A 162 9.20 -1.39 -13.92
N LYS A 163 9.45 -2.49 -14.65
CA LYS A 163 8.49 -3.02 -15.64
C LYS A 163 7.14 -3.39 -15.02
N HIS A 164 7.14 -3.91 -13.79
CA HIS A 164 5.92 -4.26 -13.08
C HIS A 164 5.13 -3.00 -12.66
N THR A 165 5.82 -1.97 -12.17
CA THR A 165 5.19 -0.66 -11.89
C THR A 165 4.62 -0.02 -13.16
N GLN A 166 5.33 -0.09 -14.29
CA GLN A 166 4.88 0.41 -15.58
C GLN A 166 3.65 -0.35 -16.09
N MET A 167 3.63 -1.67 -15.92
CA MET A 167 2.50 -2.52 -16.26
C MET A 167 1.26 -2.14 -15.43
N ILE A 168 1.40 -1.97 -14.11
CA ILE A 168 0.29 -1.51 -13.25
C ILE A 168 -0.29 -0.19 -13.77
N ALA A 169 0.55 0.80 -14.04
CA ALA A 169 0.09 2.07 -14.57
C ALA A 169 -0.57 1.93 -15.94
N GLY A 170 0.01 1.15 -16.85
CA GLY A 170 -0.53 0.95 -18.21
C GLY A 170 -1.88 0.21 -18.25
N ALA A 171 -2.17 -0.61 -17.23
CA ALA A 171 -3.43 -1.36 -17.15
C ALA A 171 -4.59 -0.55 -16.51
N ILE A 172 -4.33 0.64 -15.98
CA ILE A 172 -5.34 1.52 -15.36
C ILE A 172 -5.68 2.65 -16.34
N LEU A 173 -6.98 2.83 -16.63
CA LEU A 173 -7.45 3.78 -17.64
C LEU A 173 -7.06 5.24 -17.33
N ASP A 174 -7.29 5.69 -16.12
CA ASP A 174 -6.94 7.05 -15.67
C ASP A 174 -5.79 6.97 -14.66
N SER A 175 -4.57 6.82 -15.18
CA SER A 175 -3.38 6.70 -14.37
C SER A 175 -2.29 7.70 -14.73
N GLN A 176 -1.57 8.15 -13.71
CA GLN A 176 -0.33 8.90 -13.82
C GLN A 176 0.81 8.07 -13.24
N LEU A 177 1.88 7.85 -14.02
CA LEU A 177 3.08 7.17 -13.55
C LEU A 177 4.17 8.19 -13.18
N GLN A 178 4.71 8.07 -11.96
CA GLN A 178 5.83 8.87 -11.50
C GLN A 178 6.95 7.98 -10.95
N ILE A 179 8.13 8.05 -11.57
CA ILE A 179 9.35 7.40 -11.06
C ILE A 179 10.24 8.48 -10.45
N MET A 180 10.36 8.45 -9.13
CA MET A 180 11.12 9.43 -8.37
C MET A 180 12.50 8.87 -8.00
N PHE A 181 13.54 9.72 -8.03
CA PHE A 181 14.87 9.30 -7.56
C PHE A 181 14.83 8.92 -6.07
N GLY A 182 15.14 7.66 -5.77
CA GLY A 182 15.13 7.11 -4.42
C GLY A 182 14.89 5.60 -4.40
N ALA A 183 14.95 5.03 -3.20
CA ALA A 183 14.65 3.63 -2.93
C ALA A 183 13.14 3.45 -2.64
N HIS A 184 12.73 2.24 -2.23
CA HIS A 184 11.33 1.88 -1.95
C HIS A 184 10.64 2.83 -0.97
N SER A 185 11.30 3.23 0.12
CA SER A 185 10.71 4.04 1.21
C SER A 185 10.66 5.55 0.89
N LEU A 186 10.13 5.93 -0.27
CA LEU A 186 10.03 7.33 -0.73
C LEU A 186 9.36 8.28 0.28
N PRO A 187 8.20 7.94 0.91
CA PRO A 187 7.54 8.84 1.86
C PRO A 187 8.44 9.23 3.03
N SER A 188 9.30 8.32 3.48
CA SER A 188 10.21 8.54 4.61
C SER A 188 11.52 9.21 4.19
N LEU A 189 12.14 8.72 3.10
CA LEU A 189 13.49 9.11 2.69
C LEU A 189 13.51 10.39 1.84
N ARG A 190 12.45 10.67 1.10
CA ARG A 190 12.32 11.80 0.18
C ARG A 190 10.99 12.57 0.38
N PRO A 191 10.63 12.91 1.63
CA PRO A 191 9.29 13.43 1.95
C PRO A 191 8.91 14.70 1.19
N GLY A 192 9.84 15.63 0.99
CA GLY A 192 9.55 16.88 0.29
C GLY A 192 9.16 16.67 -1.18
N GLY A 193 9.91 15.82 -1.91
CA GLY A 193 9.58 15.49 -3.29
C GLY A 193 8.31 14.66 -3.40
N PHE A 194 8.18 13.65 -2.53
CA PHE A 194 6.99 12.80 -2.44
C PHE A 194 5.73 13.63 -2.19
N ASN A 195 5.74 14.50 -1.18
CA ASN A 195 4.59 15.32 -0.83
C ASN A 195 4.19 16.27 -1.98
N ARG A 196 5.14 16.90 -2.67
CA ARG A 196 4.82 17.77 -3.80
C ARG A 196 4.16 17.02 -4.97
N ILE A 197 4.63 15.81 -5.29
CA ILE A 197 4.03 14.99 -6.35
C ILE A 197 2.60 14.61 -5.98
N VAL A 198 2.39 14.13 -4.74
CA VAL A 198 1.06 13.73 -4.26
C VAL A 198 0.13 14.94 -4.15
N ASP A 199 0.61 16.08 -3.62
CA ASP A 199 -0.17 17.32 -3.51
C ASP A 199 -0.64 17.82 -4.89
N LYS A 200 0.24 17.82 -5.88
CA LYS A 200 -0.13 18.18 -7.27
C LYS A 200 -1.23 17.25 -7.80
N PHE A 201 -1.13 15.96 -7.57
CA PHE A 201 -2.14 14.99 -8.01
C PHE A 201 -3.47 15.16 -7.27
N LEU A 202 -3.46 15.44 -5.97
CA LEU A 202 -4.68 15.64 -5.17
C LEU A 202 -5.35 17.01 -5.42
N SER A 203 -4.69 17.95 -6.08
CA SER A 203 -5.19 19.30 -6.36
C SER A 203 -5.83 19.44 -7.75
N ILE A 204 -5.83 18.36 -8.55
CA ILE A 204 -6.53 18.27 -9.84
C ILE A 204 -7.96 17.81 -9.58
#